data_a1a7ce80b16b9978dc656f3ffba979f4
#
_entry.id   a1a7ce80b16b9978dc656f3ffba979f4
#
_cell.length_a   1.000
_cell.length_b   1.000
_cell.length_c   1.000
_cell.angle_alpha   90.00
_cell.angle_beta   90.00
_cell.angle_gamma   90.00
#
_symmetry.space_group_name_H-M   'P 1'
#
loop_
_entity.id
_entity.type
_entity.pdbx_description
1 polymer ?
#
loop_
_entity_poly.entity_id
_entity_poly.type
_entity_poly.pdbx_seq_one_letter_code
_entity_poly.pdbx_strand_id
1 'polypeptide(L)'
;MTELNRTLGFWGATGIGIGAIIGTGIFVLIGVASGIAGPAVILSFIIAGFVALLSGLSAAELSSFIHEAGGSYIYTTKAFGEFPGFVIGWMKSFDYIVGASAVSVGFAAYLTYFVGIPATTSTLVVIATIWPLILMLLNIKGIQEASWTNNLLVALKILALLIFIVVCAAAIFTSGNYSNYQPF
;
A
#
# COMPACT_ATOMS: atom_id res chain seq x y z
N MET A 1 -3.79 -1.51 31.75
CA MET A 1 -3.93 -0.89 30.42
C MET A 1 -2.64 -0.17 30.15
N THR A 2 -1.87 -0.63 29.19
CA THR A 2 -0.61 0.02 28.82
C THR A 2 -0.97 1.31 28.07
N GLU A 3 -0.62 2.45 28.66
CA GLU A 3 -0.79 3.74 28.01
C GLU A 3 0.01 3.77 26.70
N LEU A 4 -0.62 4.22 25.61
CA LEU A 4 0.04 4.36 24.33
C LEU A 4 1.08 5.47 24.38
N ASN A 5 2.33 5.13 24.15
CA ASN A 5 3.41 6.11 24.08
C ASN A 5 3.27 6.94 22.80
N ARG A 6 3.06 8.25 22.92
CA ARG A 6 2.93 9.18 21.79
C ARG A 6 4.32 9.54 21.24
N THR A 7 4.90 8.65 20.43
CA THR A 7 6.23 8.84 19.84
C THR A 7 6.20 9.43 18.43
N LEU A 8 5.04 9.35 17.73
CA LEU A 8 4.87 9.83 16.36
C LEU A 8 4.05 11.12 16.32
N GLY A 9 4.59 12.16 15.68
CA GLY A 9 3.85 13.36 15.35
C GLY A 9 2.93 13.16 14.13
N PHE A 10 2.10 14.18 13.83
CA PHE A 10 1.14 14.16 12.73
C PHE A 10 1.78 13.76 11.39
N TRP A 11 2.88 14.39 10.99
CA TRP A 11 3.56 14.10 9.73
C TRP A 11 4.17 12.69 9.68
N GLY A 12 4.67 12.19 10.82
CA GLY A 12 5.17 10.81 10.91
C GLY A 12 4.07 9.78 10.68
N ALA A 13 2.93 9.95 11.35
CA ALA A 13 1.78 9.07 11.20
C ALA A 13 1.17 9.14 9.79
N THR A 14 1.04 10.36 9.23
CA THR A 14 0.55 10.58 7.86
C THR A 14 1.49 9.94 6.83
N GLY A 15 2.81 10.09 7.01
CA GLY A 15 3.81 9.47 6.13
C GLY A 15 3.75 7.94 6.14
N ILE A 16 3.55 7.32 7.30
CA ILE A 16 3.34 5.87 7.40
C ILE A 16 2.05 5.45 6.64
N GLY A 17 0.96 6.19 6.83
CA GLY A 17 -0.30 5.93 6.13
C GLY A 17 -0.17 6.05 4.61
N ILE A 18 0.42 7.12 4.11
CA ILE A 18 0.69 7.33 2.68
C ILE A 18 1.62 6.23 2.15
N GLY A 19 2.67 5.86 2.90
CA GLY A 19 3.60 4.81 2.51
C GLY A 19 2.96 3.44 2.38
N ALA A 20 1.97 3.14 3.22
CA ALA A 20 1.18 1.91 3.16
C ALA A 20 0.21 1.89 1.96
N ILE A 21 -0.39 3.03 1.61
CA ILE A 21 -1.34 3.15 0.49
C ILE A 21 -0.61 3.14 -0.85
N ILE A 22 0.48 3.92 -0.98
CA ILE A 22 1.32 3.97 -2.20
C ILE A 22 2.25 2.74 -2.21
N GLY A 23 1.73 1.62 -2.66
CA GLY A 23 2.43 0.33 -2.72
C GLY A 23 2.16 -0.41 -4.03
N THR A 24 1.99 -1.72 -3.93
CA THR A 24 1.72 -2.60 -5.09
C THR A 24 0.48 -2.20 -5.88
N GLY A 25 -0.50 -1.55 -5.25
CA GLY A 25 -1.72 -1.09 -5.93
C GLY A 25 -1.40 -0.22 -7.13
N ILE A 26 -0.51 0.75 -6.97
CA ILE A 26 -0.17 1.67 -8.07
C ILE A 26 0.99 1.16 -8.94
N PHE A 27 1.97 0.47 -8.37
CA PHE A 27 3.16 0.06 -9.12
C PHE A 27 3.02 -1.30 -9.84
N VAL A 28 2.16 -2.20 -9.35
CA VAL A 28 2.02 -3.56 -9.89
C VAL A 28 0.62 -3.80 -10.44
N LEU A 29 -0.43 -3.53 -9.64
CA LEU A 29 -1.79 -3.90 -10.01
C LEU A 29 -2.39 -3.03 -11.12
N ILE A 30 -1.94 -1.79 -11.28
CA ILE A 30 -2.48 -0.91 -12.32
C ILE A 30 -2.23 -1.48 -13.73
N GLY A 31 -1.05 -2.09 -13.97
CA GLY A 31 -0.74 -2.74 -15.23
C GLY A 31 -1.64 -3.94 -15.51
N VAL A 32 -1.86 -4.78 -14.51
CA VAL A 32 -2.73 -5.96 -14.60
C VAL A 32 -4.19 -5.53 -14.81
N ALA A 33 -4.67 -4.58 -14.02
CA ALA A 33 -6.04 -4.06 -14.11
C ALA A 33 -6.32 -3.39 -15.45
N SER A 34 -5.36 -2.62 -15.98
CA SER A 34 -5.47 -2.00 -17.31
C SER A 34 -5.48 -3.03 -18.43
N GLY A 35 -4.75 -4.14 -18.29
CA GLY A 35 -4.76 -5.24 -19.24
C GLY A 35 -6.09 -5.99 -19.31
N ILE A 36 -6.85 -6.00 -18.20
CA ILE A 36 -8.16 -6.68 -18.12
C ILE A 36 -9.30 -5.72 -18.51
N ALA A 37 -9.31 -4.51 -17.95
CA ALA A 37 -10.42 -3.57 -18.08
C ALA A 37 -10.22 -2.50 -19.15
N GLY A 38 -9.04 -2.44 -19.78
CA GLY A 38 -8.73 -1.39 -20.75
C GLY A 38 -8.87 0.02 -20.13
N PRO A 39 -9.34 1.01 -20.91
CA PRO A 39 -9.53 2.39 -20.45
C PRO A 39 -10.55 2.51 -19.30
N ALA A 40 -11.52 1.59 -19.20
CA ALA A 40 -12.52 1.56 -18.13
C ALA A 40 -11.92 1.37 -16.72
N VAL A 41 -10.65 1.00 -16.63
CA VAL A 41 -9.91 0.93 -15.36
C VAL A 41 -9.96 2.25 -14.57
N ILE A 42 -10.03 3.39 -15.25
CA ILE A 42 -10.15 4.71 -14.61
C ILE A 42 -11.42 4.79 -13.76
N LEU A 43 -12.56 4.37 -14.31
CA LEU A 43 -13.83 4.34 -13.58
C LEU A 43 -13.77 3.39 -12.39
N SER A 44 -13.16 2.23 -12.57
CA SER A 44 -12.97 1.25 -11.48
C SER A 44 -12.18 1.85 -10.32
N PHE A 45 -11.10 2.58 -10.59
CA PHE A 45 -10.31 3.24 -9.55
C PHE A 45 -11.06 4.41 -8.89
N ILE A 46 -11.87 5.17 -9.64
CA ILE A 46 -12.69 6.25 -9.06
C ILE A 46 -13.73 5.67 -8.08
N ILE A 47 -14.44 4.62 -8.49
CA ILE A 47 -15.43 3.96 -7.64
C ILE A 47 -14.76 3.34 -6.40
N ALA A 48 -13.67 2.61 -6.59
CA ALA A 48 -12.92 2.02 -5.48
C ALA A 48 -12.39 3.09 -4.52
N GLY A 49 -11.89 4.21 -5.05
CA GLY A 49 -11.43 5.35 -4.25
C GLY A 49 -12.54 5.98 -3.43
N PHE A 50 -13.74 6.12 -3.99
CA PHE A 50 -14.90 6.62 -3.27
C PHE A 50 -15.31 5.68 -2.12
N VAL A 51 -15.36 4.38 -2.36
CA VAL A 51 -15.65 3.38 -1.30
C VAL A 51 -14.58 3.39 -0.22
N ALA A 52 -13.31 3.49 -0.61
CA ALA A 52 -12.20 3.58 0.34
C ALA A 52 -12.27 4.86 1.19
N LEU A 53 -12.66 5.99 0.59
CA LEU A 53 -12.87 7.26 1.31
C LEU A 53 -13.95 7.12 2.38
N LEU A 54 -15.10 6.55 2.05
CA LEU A 54 -16.19 6.33 3.02
C LEU A 54 -15.73 5.43 4.17
N SER A 55 -15.02 4.35 3.86
CA SER A 55 -14.46 3.43 4.88
C SER A 55 -13.43 4.15 5.75
N GLY A 56 -12.58 4.97 5.16
CA GLY A 56 -11.58 5.77 5.86
C GLY A 56 -12.20 6.80 6.80
N LEU A 57 -13.26 7.49 6.38
CA LEU A 57 -13.99 8.45 7.23
C LEU A 57 -14.63 7.75 8.43
N SER A 58 -15.26 6.60 8.22
CA SER A 58 -15.81 5.79 9.31
C SER A 58 -14.75 5.32 10.29
N ALA A 59 -13.60 4.90 9.80
CA ALA A 59 -12.47 4.51 10.66
C ALA A 59 -11.89 5.71 11.44
N ALA A 60 -11.83 6.89 10.81
CA ALA A 60 -11.39 8.12 11.47
C ALA A 60 -12.34 8.53 12.60
N GLU A 61 -13.64 8.44 12.38
CA GLU A 61 -14.65 8.68 13.41
C GLU A 61 -14.49 7.70 14.58
N LEU A 62 -14.41 6.40 14.32
CA LEU A 62 -14.23 5.39 15.37
C LEU A 62 -12.93 5.61 16.17
N SER A 63 -11.86 6.00 15.50
CA SER A 63 -10.57 6.28 16.16
C SER A 63 -10.63 7.51 17.06
N SER A 64 -11.55 8.45 16.83
CA SER A 64 -11.75 9.62 17.68
C SER A 64 -12.41 9.28 19.03
N PHE A 65 -13.15 8.19 19.11
CA PHE A 65 -13.81 7.72 20.34
C PHE A 65 -13.04 6.61 21.04
N ILE A 66 -12.37 5.73 20.30
CA ILE A 66 -11.71 4.55 20.82
C ILE A 66 -10.20 4.73 20.74
N HIS A 67 -9.57 5.08 21.85
CA HIS A 67 -8.13 5.38 21.96
C HIS A 67 -7.29 4.14 22.36
N GLU A 68 -7.73 2.95 21.99
CA GLU A 68 -7.04 1.69 22.29
C GLU A 68 -6.32 1.16 21.05
N ALA A 69 -5.18 0.50 21.29
CA ALA A 69 -4.43 -0.17 20.20
C ALA A 69 -5.18 -1.41 19.72
N GLY A 70 -5.29 -1.58 18.39
CA GLY A 70 -5.92 -2.76 17.79
C GLY A 70 -6.81 -2.45 16.58
N GLY A 71 -7.06 -1.16 16.28
CA GLY A 71 -7.80 -0.73 15.09
C GLY A 71 -9.14 -1.44 14.92
N SER A 72 -9.41 -1.97 13.73
CA SER A 72 -10.68 -2.63 13.41
C SER A 72 -11.02 -3.82 14.32
N TYR A 73 -10.03 -4.50 14.88
CA TYR A 73 -10.26 -5.56 15.87
C TYR A 73 -10.99 -5.02 17.10
N ILE A 74 -10.45 -3.96 17.72
CA ILE A 74 -11.03 -3.34 18.91
C ILE A 74 -12.38 -2.70 18.62
N TYR A 75 -12.51 -2.03 17.47
CA TYR A 75 -13.79 -1.41 17.08
C TYR A 75 -14.89 -2.46 16.94
N THR A 76 -14.59 -3.59 16.31
CA THR A 76 -15.55 -4.68 16.12
C THR A 76 -15.86 -5.37 17.46
N THR A 77 -14.85 -5.60 18.29
CA THR A 77 -15.06 -6.23 19.62
C THR A 77 -15.97 -5.39 20.50
N LYS A 78 -15.80 -4.06 20.49
CA LYS A 78 -16.64 -3.15 21.29
C LYS A 78 -18.06 -3.02 20.77
N ALA A 79 -18.23 -3.07 19.44
CA ALA A 79 -19.55 -2.90 18.81
C ALA A 79 -20.37 -4.20 18.77
N PHE A 80 -19.72 -5.35 18.54
CA PHE A 80 -20.40 -6.61 18.23
C PHE A 80 -20.00 -7.78 19.15
N GLY A 81 -19.05 -7.58 20.06
CA GLY A 81 -18.59 -8.59 21.00
C GLY A 81 -17.31 -9.32 20.55
N GLU A 82 -16.85 -10.26 21.39
CA GLU A 82 -15.54 -10.92 21.27
C GLU A 82 -15.40 -11.79 20.02
N PHE A 83 -16.43 -12.57 19.68
CA PHE A 83 -16.34 -13.49 18.56
C PHE A 83 -16.21 -12.78 17.20
N PRO A 84 -17.05 -11.78 16.83
CA PRO A 84 -16.83 -10.99 15.64
C PRO A 84 -15.48 -10.25 15.65
N GLY A 85 -15.06 -9.74 16.80
CA GLY A 85 -13.74 -9.14 16.97
C GLY A 85 -12.61 -10.11 16.63
N PHE A 86 -12.64 -11.31 17.17
CA PHE A 86 -11.67 -12.38 16.86
C PHE A 86 -11.60 -12.67 15.36
N VAL A 87 -12.76 -12.81 14.70
CA VAL A 87 -12.80 -13.07 13.25
C VAL A 87 -12.12 -11.95 12.47
N ILE A 88 -12.42 -10.68 12.80
CA ILE A 88 -11.78 -9.53 12.14
C ILE A 88 -10.28 -9.49 12.41
N GLY A 89 -9.84 -9.76 13.64
CA GLY A 89 -8.43 -9.83 13.99
C GLY A 89 -7.68 -10.90 13.19
N TRP A 90 -8.26 -12.07 13.05
CA TRP A 90 -7.73 -13.16 12.25
C TRP A 90 -7.65 -12.79 10.75
N MET A 91 -8.74 -12.24 10.19
CA MET A 91 -8.79 -11.79 8.80
C MET A 91 -7.75 -10.71 8.51
N LYS A 92 -7.56 -9.76 9.44
CA LYS A 92 -6.54 -8.72 9.31
C LYS A 92 -5.12 -9.28 9.34
N SER A 93 -4.85 -10.24 10.19
CA SER A 93 -3.54 -10.90 10.22
C SER A 93 -3.24 -11.59 8.89
N PHE A 94 -4.22 -12.28 8.33
CA PHE A 94 -4.11 -12.92 7.03
C PHE A 94 -3.93 -11.91 5.89
N ASP A 95 -4.69 -10.80 5.89
CA ASP A 95 -4.59 -9.68 4.95
C ASP A 95 -3.16 -9.12 4.90
N TYR A 96 -2.54 -8.87 6.06
CA TYR A 96 -1.17 -8.38 6.13
C TYR A 96 -0.14 -9.39 5.59
N ILE A 97 -0.30 -10.67 5.86
CA ILE A 97 0.60 -11.72 5.35
C ILE A 97 0.52 -11.80 3.82
N VAL A 98 -0.68 -11.85 3.27
CA VAL A 98 -0.90 -11.91 1.82
C VAL A 98 -0.43 -10.62 1.15
N GLY A 99 -0.75 -9.47 1.74
CA GLY A 99 -0.30 -8.17 1.25
C GLY A 99 1.23 -8.05 1.22
N ALA A 100 1.91 -8.43 2.30
CA ALA A 100 3.37 -8.42 2.36
C ALA A 100 3.99 -9.36 1.32
N SER A 101 3.39 -10.54 1.11
CA SER A 101 3.84 -11.49 0.09
C SER A 101 3.70 -10.92 -1.32
N ALA A 102 2.56 -10.31 -1.64
CA ALA A 102 2.32 -9.67 -2.94
C ALA A 102 3.32 -8.53 -3.21
N VAL A 103 3.57 -7.68 -2.21
CA VAL A 103 4.58 -6.61 -2.29
C VAL A 103 5.97 -7.18 -2.55
N SER A 104 6.34 -8.25 -1.85
CA SER A 104 7.67 -8.87 -1.96
C SER A 104 7.89 -9.49 -3.34
N VAL A 105 6.89 -10.15 -3.89
CA VAL A 105 6.95 -10.72 -5.26
C VAL A 105 7.02 -9.61 -6.30
N GLY A 106 6.23 -8.55 -6.15
CA GLY A 106 6.29 -7.38 -7.03
C GLY A 106 7.67 -6.71 -7.01
N PHE A 107 8.24 -6.52 -5.82
CA PHE A 107 9.60 -6.00 -5.67
C PHE A 107 10.64 -6.91 -6.35
N ALA A 108 10.54 -8.22 -6.16
CA ALA A 108 11.44 -9.19 -6.78
C ALA A 108 11.39 -9.10 -8.32
N ALA A 109 10.19 -8.96 -8.89
CA ALA A 109 10.03 -8.82 -10.34
C ALA A 109 10.70 -7.54 -10.89
N TYR A 110 10.52 -6.40 -10.20
CA TYR A 110 11.18 -5.16 -10.59
C TYR A 110 12.70 -5.22 -10.43
N LEU A 111 13.17 -5.81 -9.34
CA LEU A 111 14.61 -5.93 -9.07
C LEU A 111 15.29 -6.81 -10.11
N THR A 112 14.70 -7.95 -10.47
CA THR A 112 15.25 -8.84 -11.50
C THR A 112 15.30 -8.15 -12.86
N TYR A 113 14.28 -7.40 -13.23
CA TYR A 113 14.25 -6.60 -14.45
C TYR A 113 15.36 -5.52 -14.45
N PHE A 114 15.50 -4.78 -13.35
CA PHE A 114 16.48 -3.69 -13.24
C PHE A 114 17.93 -4.19 -13.27
N VAL A 115 18.20 -5.33 -12.64
CA VAL A 115 19.55 -5.92 -12.58
C VAL A 115 19.86 -6.75 -13.83
N GLY A 116 18.86 -7.04 -14.67
CA GLY A 116 19.05 -7.86 -15.88
C GLY A 116 19.19 -9.37 -15.60
N ILE A 117 18.69 -9.84 -14.45
CA ILE A 117 18.69 -11.26 -14.08
C ILE A 117 17.42 -11.93 -14.60
N PRO A 118 17.51 -13.18 -15.11
CA PRO A 118 16.31 -13.90 -15.53
C PRO A 118 15.29 -14.05 -14.40
N ALA A 119 14.04 -13.61 -14.63
CA ALA A 119 12.95 -13.70 -13.66
C ALA A 119 12.39 -15.15 -13.60
N THR A 120 13.24 -16.11 -13.23
CA THR A 120 12.81 -17.48 -12.98
C THR A 120 12.05 -17.58 -11.66
N THR A 121 11.16 -18.56 -11.53
CA THR A 121 10.40 -18.78 -10.28
C THR A 121 11.33 -18.87 -9.06
N SER A 122 12.45 -19.59 -9.20
CA SER A 122 13.44 -19.72 -8.11
C SER A 122 14.04 -18.35 -7.70
N THR A 123 14.45 -17.55 -8.69
CA THR A 123 15.03 -16.22 -8.43
C THR A 123 14.02 -15.30 -7.74
N LEU A 124 12.77 -15.29 -8.22
CA LEU A 124 11.71 -14.49 -7.62
C LEU A 124 11.41 -14.92 -6.18
N VAL A 125 11.31 -16.22 -5.91
CA VAL A 125 11.05 -16.75 -4.55
C VAL A 125 12.19 -16.39 -3.60
N VAL A 126 13.45 -16.53 -4.02
CA VAL A 126 14.61 -16.19 -3.18
C VAL A 126 14.60 -14.71 -2.80
N ILE A 127 14.45 -13.83 -3.79
CA ILE A 127 14.42 -12.38 -3.54
C ILE A 127 13.20 -11.99 -2.69
N ALA A 128 12.02 -12.51 -3.02
CA ALA A 128 10.78 -12.23 -2.29
C ALA A 128 10.80 -12.74 -0.85
N THR A 129 11.63 -13.71 -0.53
CA THR A 129 11.82 -14.21 0.84
C THR A 129 12.88 -13.41 1.60
N ILE A 130 14.01 -13.12 0.98
CA ILE A 130 15.12 -12.40 1.64
C ILE A 130 14.74 -10.95 1.95
N TRP A 131 14.02 -10.28 1.05
CA TRP A 131 13.68 -8.88 1.22
C TRP A 131 12.84 -8.57 2.47
N PRO A 132 11.73 -9.27 2.74
CA PRO A 132 10.98 -9.05 3.98
C PRO A 132 11.78 -9.38 5.24
N LEU A 133 12.69 -10.36 5.19
CA LEU A 133 13.57 -10.67 6.32
C LEU A 133 14.51 -9.51 6.64
N ILE A 134 15.07 -8.85 5.63
CA ILE A 134 15.89 -7.65 5.81
C ILE A 134 15.06 -6.54 6.45
N LEU A 135 13.85 -6.29 5.93
CA LEU A 135 12.95 -5.28 6.49
C LEU A 135 12.51 -5.61 7.92
N MET A 136 12.28 -6.87 8.23
CA MET A 136 11.98 -7.34 9.59
C MET A 136 13.13 -7.01 10.55
N LEU A 137 14.37 -7.29 10.17
CA LEU A 137 15.56 -6.95 10.98
C LEU A 137 15.70 -5.45 11.20
N LEU A 138 15.38 -4.63 10.19
CA LEU A 138 15.36 -3.17 10.34
C LEU A 138 14.26 -2.70 11.30
N ASN A 139 13.07 -3.32 11.25
CA ASN A 139 11.97 -2.96 12.15
C ASN A 139 12.24 -3.32 13.62
N ILE A 140 13.05 -4.34 13.90
CA ILE A 140 13.44 -4.72 15.26
C ILE A 140 14.25 -3.61 15.95
N LYS A 141 14.99 -2.78 15.18
CA LYS A 141 15.81 -1.69 15.72
C LYS A 141 14.99 -0.52 16.28
N GLY A 142 13.75 -0.38 15.92
CA GLY A 142 12.84 0.59 16.51
C GLY A 142 11.97 1.36 15.51
N ILE A 143 10.83 1.82 16.01
CA ILE A 143 9.79 2.51 15.23
C ILE A 143 10.24 3.89 14.71
N GLN A 144 11.13 4.58 15.44
CA GLN A 144 11.59 5.92 15.03
C GLN A 144 12.50 5.88 13.80
N GLU A 145 13.43 4.95 13.75
CA GLU A 145 14.32 4.75 12.60
C GLU A 145 13.54 4.25 11.39
N ALA A 146 12.60 3.33 11.61
CA ALA A 146 11.70 2.85 10.58
C ALA A 146 10.81 3.96 10.02
N SER A 147 10.33 4.90 10.84
CA SER A 147 9.51 6.05 10.41
C SER A 147 10.31 7.03 9.55
N TRP A 148 11.55 7.35 9.89
CA TRP A 148 12.38 8.24 9.09
C TRP A 148 12.69 7.65 7.71
N THR A 149 13.10 6.38 7.68
CA THR A 149 13.37 5.65 6.43
C THR A 149 12.10 5.57 5.57
N ASN A 150 10.95 5.27 6.19
CA ASN A 150 9.68 5.25 5.48
C ASN A 150 9.32 6.61 4.88
N ASN A 151 9.47 7.70 5.64
CA ASN A 151 9.14 9.05 5.14
C ASN A 151 10.03 9.46 3.97
N LEU A 152 11.32 9.11 4.00
CA LEU A 152 12.23 9.34 2.87
C LEU A 152 11.78 8.55 1.63
N LEU A 153 11.47 7.26 1.80
CA LEU A 153 10.98 6.42 0.71
C LEU A 153 9.63 6.92 0.16
N VAL A 154 8.75 7.41 1.02
CA VAL A 154 7.46 8.01 0.61
C VAL A 154 7.68 9.27 -0.21
N ALA A 155 8.59 10.15 0.21
CA ALA A 155 8.93 11.35 -0.56
C ALA A 155 9.47 11.00 -1.95
N LEU A 156 10.36 10.01 -2.04
CA LEU A 156 10.90 9.52 -3.31
C LEU A 156 9.81 8.91 -4.21
N LYS A 157 8.88 8.12 -3.64
CA LYS A 157 7.74 7.55 -4.38
C LYS A 157 6.84 8.65 -4.96
N ILE A 158 6.49 9.64 -4.14
CA ILE A 158 5.66 10.77 -4.58
C ILE A 158 6.35 11.55 -5.69
N LEU A 159 7.63 11.85 -5.54
CA LEU A 159 8.41 12.54 -6.55
C LEU A 159 8.45 11.76 -7.88
N ALA A 160 8.71 10.45 -7.82
CA ALA A 160 8.72 9.58 -8.99
C ALA A 160 7.35 9.55 -9.69
N LEU A 161 6.25 9.47 -8.93
CA LEU A 161 4.90 9.50 -9.49
C LEU A 161 4.56 10.85 -10.12
N LEU A 162 4.96 11.97 -9.51
CA LEU A 162 4.76 13.29 -10.09
C LEU A 162 5.52 13.46 -11.40
N ILE A 163 6.79 13.04 -11.46
CA ILE A 163 7.59 13.05 -12.69
C ILE A 163 6.89 12.19 -13.76
N PHE A 164 6.45 10.98 -13.40
CA PHE A 164 5.75 10.10 -14.31
C PHE A 164 4.47 10.74 -14.87
N ILE A 165 3.64 11.35 -14.02
CA ILE A 165 2.41 12.04 -14.42
C ILE A 165 2.72 13.18 -15.39
N VAL A 166 3.72 14.01 -15.06
CA VAL A 166 4.12 15.14 -15.92
C VAL A 166 4.62 14.67 -17.28
N VAL A 167 5.48 13.66 -17.30
CA VAL A 167 6.02 13.09 -18.54
C VAL A 167 4.90 12.48 -19.41
N CYS A 168 4.01 11.69 -18.80
CA CYS A 168 2.88 11.10 -19.52
C CYS A 168 1.92 12.18 -20.04
N ALA A 169 1.59 13.18 -19.22
CA ALA A 169 0.75 14.29 -19.67
C ALA A 169 1.38 15.05 -20.84
N ALA A 170 2.66 15.39 -20.74
CA ALA A 170 3.39 16.05 -21.81
C ALA A 170 3.38 15.19 -23.10
N ALA A 171 3.62 13.89 -22.98
CA ALA A 171 3.59 12.98 -24.13
C ALA A 171 2.21 12.92 -24.80
N ILE A 172 1.13 12.90 -24.02
CA ILE A 172 -0.25 12.90 -24.55
C ILE A 172 -0.55 14.22 -25.29
N PHE A 173 -0.20 15.36 -24.68
CA PHE A 173 -0.44 16.68 -25.29
C PHE A 173 0.40 16.92 -26.53
N THR A 174 1.61 16.38 -26.60
CA THR A 174 2.50 16.57 -27.77
C THR A 174 2.20 15.58 -28.90
N SER A 175 1.82 14.35 -28.61
CA SER A 175 1.54 13.33 -29.62
C SER A 175 0.14 13.43 -30.23
N GLY A 176 -0.83 14.00 -29.52
CA GLY A 176 -2.24 14.09 -29.94
C GLY A 176 -2.89 12.72 -30.18
N ASN A 177 -2.25 11.64 -29.78
CA ASN A 177 -2.72 10.28 -30.03
C ASN A 177 -3.59 9.79 -28.86
N TYR A 178 -4.89 9.74 -29.09
CA TYR A 178 -5.89 9.28 -28.12
C TYR A 178 -6.42 7.87 -28.43
N SER A 179 -5.76 7.12 -29.32
CA SER A 179 -6.22 5.79 -29.74
C SER A 179 -6.30 4.78 -28.59
N ASN A 180 -5.47 4.94 -27.55
CA ASN A 180 -5.48 4.06 -26.39
C ASN A 180 -6.70 4.21 -25.48
N TYR A 181 -7.55 5.23 -25.72
CA TYR A 181 -8.80 5.44 -25.00
C TYR A 181 -10.01 4.83 -25.72
N GLN A 182 -9.81 4.12 -26.81
CA GLN A 182 -10.85 3.43 -27.57
C GLN A 182 -10.50 1.94 -27.75
N PRO A 183 -11.49 1.02 -27.65
CA PRO A 183 -12.87 1.23 -27.17
C PRO A 183 -12.92 1.39 -25.64
N PHE A 184 -13.89 2.17 -25.19
CA PHE A 184 -14.13 2.41 -23.77
C PHE A 184 -14.98 1.29 -23.17
#